data_0291b4fa7baa523cd33e3b8c2d285239
#
_entry.id   0291b4fa7baa523cd33e3b8c2d285239
#
_cell.length_a   1.000
_cell.length_b   1.000
_cell.length_c   1.000
_cell.angle_alpha   90.00
_cell.angle_beta   90.00
_cell.angle_gamma   90.00
#
_symmetry.space_group_name_H-M   'P 1'
#
loop_
_entity.id
_entity.type
_entity.pdbx_description
1 polymer ?
#
loop_
_entity_poly.entity_id
_entity_poly.type
_entity_poly.pdbx_seq_one_letter_code
_entity_poly.pdbx_strand_id
1 'polypeptide(L)'
;MEIISADAGTQFTSTDFKEECQTRSVCLTLAAREHQEMNGQVEVTWRTLRTIAHALMVHARVPEIYVHFALMYTTDHIFPVLPIKNIINEDGDPTTPYKLATGTKPSVSHLHVLICPCVLRKATAHVETKTLNMQHQAKKGFRGIFVGIPQHQKGYLVYLPSTRKVISSYDVMFDESFVSALSYT
;
A
#
# COMPACT_ATOMS: atom_id res chain seq x y z
N MET A 1 14.09 10.83 19.22
CA MET A 1 15.22 10.88 18.25
C MET A 1 14.96 9.80 17.22
N GLU A 2 14.82 10.16 15.96
CA GLU A 2 14.65 9.17 14.88
C GLU A 2 15.99 8.59 14.48
N ILE A 3 16.01 7.29 14.17
CA ILE A 3 17.23 6.56 13.79
C ILE A 3 16.97 5.90 12.44
N ILE A 4 17.86 6.14 11.50
CA ILE A 4 17.90 5.40 10.22
C ILE A 4 19.09 4.44 10.27
N SER A 5 18.82 3.14 10.09
CA SER A 5 19.85 2.13 9.87
C SER A 5 19.88 1.77 8.39
N ALA A 6 21.03 1.87 7.76
CA ALA A 6 21.21 1.58 6.34
C ALA A 6 22.51 0.80 6.09
N ASP A 7 22.63 0.19 4.93
CA ASP A 7 23.90 -0.37 4.47
C ASP A 7 24.89 0.75 4.06
N ALA A 8 26.14 0.36 3.78
CA ALA A 8 27.16 1.29 3.31
C ALA A 8 27.05 1.58 1.79
N GLY A 9 25.84 1.51 1.23
CA GLY A 9 25.58 1.87 -0.16
C GLY A 9 25.94 3.32 -0.47
N THR A 10 26.33 3.61 -1.71
CA THR A 10 26.77 4.95 -2.12
C THR A 10 25.71 6.02 -1.89
N GLN A 11 24.42 5.68 -2.03
CA GLN A 11 23.29 6.59 -1.78
C GLN A 11 23.23 7.04 -0.32
N PHE A 12 23.55 6.18 0.64
CA PHE A 12 23.49 6.48 2.08
C PHE A 12 24.78 7.05 2.64
N THR A 13 25.90 6.92 1.90
CA THR A 13 27.20 7.45 2.30
C THR A 13 27.50 8.80 1.67
N SER A 14 26.65 9.29 0.77
CA SER A 14 26.77 10.60 0.13
C SER A 14 26.77 11.75 1.14
N THR A 15 27.47 12.83 0.83
CA THR A 15 27.52 14.03 1.68
C THR A 15 26.12 14.64 1.83
N ASP A 16 25.40 14.74 0.73
CA ASP A 16 24.06 15.35 0.68
C ASP A 16 23.08 14.60 1.59
N PHE A 17 23.11 13.27 1.58
CA PHE A 17 22.23 12.47 2.45
C PHE A 17 22.58 12.64 3.93
N LYS A 18 23.86 12.69 4.27
CA LYS A 18 24.30 12.91 5.65
C LYS A 18 23.92 14.30 6.17
N GLU A 19 24.09 15.32 5.35
CA GLU A 19 23.68 16.70 5.68
C GLU A 19 22.17 16.80 5.89
N GLU A 20 21.38 16.15 5.04
CA GLU A 20 19.92 16.10 5.22
C GLU A 20 19.50 15.39 6.52
N CYS A 21 20.14 14.27 6.86
CA CYS A 21 19.91 13.59 8.14
C CYS A 21 20.25 14.52 9.34
N GLN A 22 21.37 15.24 9.27
CA GLN A 22 21.77 16.17 10.32
C GLN A 22 20.77 17.33 10.45
N THR A 23 20.35 17.91 9.33
CA THR A 23 19.36 19.00 9.29
C THR A 23 18.03 18.59 9.94
N ARG A 24 17.63 17.34 9.75
CA ARG A 24 16.40 16.78 10.33
C ARG A 24 16.57 16.18 11.72
N SER A 25 17.75 16.27 12.32
CA SER A 25 18.06 15.66 13.62
C SER A 25 17.82 14.15 13.64
N VAL A 26 18.07 13.47 12.52
CA VAL A 26 17.97 12.01 12.36
C VAL A 26 19.35 11.39 12.57
N CYS A 27 19.45 10.40 13.45
CA CYS A 27 20.68 9.65 13.65
C CYS A 27 20.85 8.59 12.55
N LEU A 28 21.89 8.72 11.73
CA LEU A 28 22.23 7.74 10.69
C LEU A 28 23.22 6.73 11.24
N THR A 29 22.84 5.45 11.26
CA THR A 29 23.72 4.33 11.61
C THR A 29 23.96 3.50 10.35
N LEU A 30 25.22 3.41 9.92
CA LEU A 30 25.60 2.61 8.76
C LEU A 30 26.12 1.24 9.24
N ALA A 31 25.61 0.17 8.62
CA ALA A 31 26.12 -1.17 8.83
C ALA A 31 27.58 -1.27 8.32
N ALA A 32 28.44 -1.94 9.09
CA ALA A 32 29.80 -2.21 8.63
C ALA A 32 29.77 -3.07 7.37
N ARG A 33 30.68 -2.82 6.43
CA ARG A 33 30.72 -3.48 5.10
C ARG A 33 30.79 -5.02 5.16
N GLU A 34 31.30 -5.57 6.27
CA GLU A 34 31.46 -7.01 6.46
C GLU A 34 30.34 -7.66 7.30
N HIS A 35 29.38 -6.88 7.81
CA HIS A 35 28.30 -7.35 8.66
C HIS A 35 26.93 -7.16 8.00
N GLN A 36 26.69 -7.87 6.90
CA GLN A 36 25.37 -7.91 6.24
C GLN A 36 24.26 -8.43 7.17
N GLU A 37 24.63 -9.17 8.21
CA GLU A 37 23.70 -9.67 9.23
C GLU A 37 22.93 -8.55 9.95
N MET A 38 23.51 -7.34 10.03
CA MET A 38 22.83 -6.18 10.64
C MET A 38 21.60 -5.70 9.84
N ASN A 39 21.51 -6.06 8.56
CA ASN A 39 20.37 -5.75 7.69
C ASN A 39 19.35 -6.91 7.58
N GLY A 40 19.59 -8.03 8.29
CA GLY A 40 18.76 -9.23 8.21
C GLY A 40 17.27 -8.96 8.51
N GLN A 41 16.97 -8.05 9.42
CA GLN A 41 15.57 -7.68 9.73
C GLN A 41 14.88 -7.00 8.52
N VAL A 42 15.59 -6.13 7.83
CA VAL A 42 15.07 -5.45 6.63
C VAL A 42 14.84 -6.46 5.51
N GLU A 43 15.78 -7.38 5.31
CA GLU A 43 15.65 -8.43 4.29
C GLU A 43 14.47 -9.37 4.57
N VAL A 44 14.30 -9.80 5.83
CA VAL A 44 13.16 -10.64 6.24
C VAL A 44 11.85 -9.89 6.06
N THR A 45 11.78 -8.62 6.46
CA THR A 45 10.61 -7.78 6.30
C THR A 45 10.27 -7.61 4.81
N TRP A 46 11.26 -7.30 3.98
CA TRP A 46 11.09 -7.16 2.54
C TRP A 46 10.61 -8.46 1.87
N ARG A 47 11.16 -9.60 2.28
CA ARG A 47 10.70 -10.91 1.82
C ARG A 47 9.24 -11.15 2.19
N THR A 48 8.85 -10.82 3.41
CA THR A 48 7.47 -10.93 3.88
C THR A 48 6.52 -10.05 3.06
N LEU A 49 6.86 -8.78 2.85
CA LEU A 49 6.07 -7.84 2.04
C LEU A 49 5.88 -8.36 0.61
N ARG A 50 6.96 -8.81 -0.03
CA ARG A 50 6.88 -9.38 -1.39
C ARG A 50 6.01 -10.63 -1.45
N THR A 51 6.10 -11.51 -0.45
CA THR A 51 5.30 -12.72 -0.39
C THR A 51 3.81 -12.39 -0.28
N ILE A 52 3.44 -11.43 0.58
CA ILE A 52 2.06 -10.99 0.73
C ILE A 52 1.56 -10.32 -0.56
N ALA A 53 2.33 -9.40 -1.13
CA ALA A 53 1.97 -8.73 -2.38
C ALA A 53 1.76 -9.74 -3.52
N HIS A 54 2.65 -10.72 -3.65
CA HIS A 54 2.51 -11.79 -4.63
C HIS A 54 1.26 -12.64 -4.40
N ALA A 55 0.95 -12.98 -3.14
CA ALA A 55 -0.28 -13.73 -2.81
C ALA A 55 -1.54 -12.94 -3.19
N LEU A 56 -1.57 -11.62 -2.97
CA LEU A 56 -2.67 -10.75 -3.40
C LEU A 56 -2.83 -10.77 -4.93
N MET A 57 -1.74 -10.70 -5.67
CA MET A 57 -1.77 -10.74 -7.14
C MET A 57 -2.22 -12.08 -7.68
N VAL A 58 -1.75 -13.18 -7.10
CA VAL A 58 -2.19 -14.54 -7.47
C VAL A 58 -3.67 -14.72 -7.18
N HIS A 59 -4.16 -14.26 -6.02
CA HIS A 59 -5.57 -14.28 -5.67
C HIS A 59 -6.41 -13.50 -6.68
N ALA A 60 -5.97 -12.31 -7.04
CA ALA A 60 -6.66 -11.46 -8.01
C ALA A 60 -6.47 -11.92 -9.48
N ARG A 61 -5.61 -12.89 -9.75
CA ARG A 61 -5.26 -13.40 -11.08
C ARG A 61 -4.83 -12.30 -12.04
N VAL A 62 -4.00 -11.37 -11.57
CA VAL A 62 -3.53 -10.24 -12.35
C VAL A 62 -2.05 -10.36 -12.72
N PRO A 63 -1.64 -9.81 -13.88
CA PRO A 63 -0.25 -9.84 -14.33
C PRO A 63 0.65 -8.95 -13.46
N GLU A 64 1.97 -9.18 -13.56
CA GLU A 64 3.00 -8.51 -12.77
C GLU A 64 3.01 -6.97 -12.90
N ILE A 65 2.42 -6.42 -13.95
CA ILE A 65 2.32 -4.96 -14.12
C ILE A 65 1.60 -4.27 -12.94
N TYR A 66 0.80 -5.00 -12.18
CA TYR A 66 0.10 -4.48 -11.00
C TYR A 66 0.90 -4.62 -9.70
N VAL A 67 2.14 -5.13 -9.74
CA VAL A 67 2.97 -5.40 -8.55
C VAL A 67 3.16 -4.16 -7.65
N HIS A 68 3.30 -2.98 -8.25
CA HIS A 68 3.49 -1.74 -7.50
C HIS A 68 2.26 -1.39 -6.63
N PHE A 69 1.05 -1.60 -7.13
CA PHE A 69 -0.18 -1.43 -6.34
C PHE A 69 -0.26 -2.45 -5.20
N ALA A 70 0.10 -3.70 -5.48
CA ALA A 70 0.10 -4.75 -4.47
C ALA A 70 1.14 -4.48 -3.37
N LEU A 71 2.34 -4.03 -3.72
CA LEU A 71 3.38 -3.66 -2.76
C LEU A 71 2.97 -2.46 -1.91
N MET A 72 2.47 -1.38 -2.52
CA MET A 72 2.01 -0.20 -1.78
C MET A 72 0.87 -0.57 -0.82
N TYR A 73 -0.14 -1.30 -1.29
CA TYR A 73 -1.25 -1.73 -0.46
C TYR A 73 -0.79 -2.63 0.69
N THR A 74 0.14 -3.55 0.42
CA THR A 74 0.72 -4.42 1.43
C THR A 74 1.49 -3.61 2.48
N THR A 75 2.36 -2.70 2.06
CA THR A 75 3.22 -1.92 2.96
C THR A 75 2.41 -0.98 3.84
N ASP A 76 1.45 -0.27 3.26
CA ASP A 76 0.78 0.82 3.94
C ASP A 76 -0.44 0.35 4.75
N HIS A 77 -1.07 -0.77 4.35
CA HIS A 77 -2.35 -1.17 4.93
C HIS A 77 -2.39 -2.61 5.47
N ILE A 78 -1.74 -3.56 4.81
CA ILE A 78 -1.80 -4.97 5.25
C ILE A 78 -0.74 -5.25 6.31
N PHE A 79 0.52 -4.96 6.02
CA PHE A 79 1.63 -5.27 6.92
C PHE A 79 1.50 -4.63 8.31
N PRO A 80 1.09 -3.36 8.47
CA PRO A 80 0.94 -2.75 9.78
C PRO A 80 -0.09 -3.44 10.69
N VAL A 81 -1.08 -4.11 10.12
CA VAL A 81 -2.17 -4.74 10.85
C VAL A 81 -2.00 -6.26 11.04
N LEU A 82 -0.99 -6.86 10.41
CA LEU A 82 -0.71 -8.28 10.56
C LEU A 82 0.12 -8.56 11.83
N PRO A 83 -0.27 -9.58 12.62
CA PRO A 83 0.59 -10.06 13.71
C PRO A 83 1.86 -10.68 13.14
N ILE A 84 3.01 -10.26 13.62
CA ILE A 84 4.31 -10.77 13.19
C ILE A 84 4.95 -11.53 14.35
N LYS A 85 5.36 -12.78 14.12
CA LYS A 85 5.94 -13.68 15.14
C LYS A 85 7.05 -13.06 15.98
N ASN A 86 7.86 -12.20 15.37
CA ASN A 86 9.02 -11.58 16.01
C ASN A 86 8.70 -10.24 16.68
N ILE A 87 7.45 -9.79 16.59
CA ILE A 87 6.97 -8.58 17.27
C ILE A 87 6.03 -9.05 18.38
N ILE A 88 6.55 -9.07 19.60
CA ILE A 88 5.82 -9.48 20.80
C ILE A 88 5.51 -8.27 21.67
N ASN A 89 4.37 -8.30 22.35
CA ASN A 89 4.00 -7.32 23.37
C ASN A 89 4.71 -7.62 24.71
N GLU A 90 4.44 -6.81 25.72
CA GLU A 90 5.00 -6.99 27.07
C GLU A 90 4.56 -8.32 27.72
N ASP A 91 3.42 -8.88 27.30
CA ASP A 91 2.88 -10.14 27.80
C ASP A 91 3.46 -11.38 27.07
N GLY A 92 4.29 -11.17 26.04
CA GLY A 92 4.89 -12.24 25.24
C GLY A 92 4.04 -12.72 24.06
N ASP A 93 2.91 -12.08 23.76
CA ASP A 93 2.03 -12.45 22.65
C ASP A 93 2.42 -11.76 21.34
N PRO A 94 2.23 -12.41 20.18
CA PRO A 94 2.41 -11.76 18.90
C PRO A 94 1.52 -10.52 18.76
N THR A 95 2.14 -9.41 18.37
CA THR A 95 1.39 -8.14 18.20
C THR A 95 1.58 -7.59 16.79
N THR A 96 0.83 -6.56 16.46
CA THR A 96 0.92 -5.90 15.16
C THR A 96 1.87 -4.70 15.23
N PRO A 97 2.57 -4.35 14.14
CA PRO A 97 3.39 -3.14 14.08
C PRO A 97 2.59 -1.88 14.44
N TYR A 98 1.34 -1.81 14.01
CA TYR A 98 0.44 -0.70 14.33
C TYR A 98 0.19 -0.59 15.84
N LYS A 99 -0.15 -1.70 16.52
CA LYS A 99 -0.40 -1.69 17.96
C LYS A 99 0.87 -1.31 18.74
N LEU A 100 2.03 -1.79 18.28
CA LEU A 100 3.30 -1.45 18.91
C LEU A 100 3.60 0.05 18.80
N ALA A 101 3.32 0.67 17.65
CA ALA A 101 3.59 2.08 17.42
C ALA A 101 2.57 3.02 18.07
N THR A 102 1.29 2.62 18.17
CA THR A 102 0.19 3.50 18.59
C THR A 102 -0.41 3.14 19.95
N GLY A 103 -0.07 1.97 20.52
CA GLY A 103 -0.69 1.42 21.73
C GLY A 103 -2.12 0.90 21.52
N THR A 104 -2.72 1.09 20.35
CA THR A 104 -4.13 0.75 20.08
C THR A 104 -4.28 -0.37 19.07
N LYS A 105 -5.35 -1.16 19.18
CA LYS A 105 -5.66 -2.21 18.21
C LYS A 105 -6.03 -1.58 16.87
N PRO A 106 -5.44 -2.05 15.73
CA PRO A 106 -5.78 -1.54 14.41
C PRO A 106 -7.21 -1.89 14.01
N SER A 107 -7.88 -0.97 13.30
CA SER A 107 -9.13 -1.26 12.60
C SER A 107 -8.81 -1.81 11.21
N VAL A 108 -9.49 -2.88 10.82
CA VAL A 108 -9.36 -3.50 9.48
C VAL A 108 -10.62 -3.32 8.63
N SER A 109 -11.61 -2.59 9.13
CA SER A 109 -12.92 -2.40 8.46
C SER A 109 -12.86 -1.64 7.13
N HIS A 110 -11.74 -0.95 6.88
CA HIS A 110 -11.50 -0.20 5.65
C HIS A 110 -10.73 -1.00 4.58
N LEU A 111 -10.31 -2.22 4.92
CA LEU A 111 -9.57 -3.08 4.00
C LEU A 111 -10.53 -3.82 3.09
N HIS A 112 -10.19 -3.86 1.82
CA HIS A 112 -10.93 -4.56 0.77
C HIS A 112 -10.00 -5.44 -0.05
N VAL A 113 -10.57 -6.40 -0.78
CA VAL A 113 -9.80 -7.28 -1.65
C VAL A 113 -9.17 -6.46 -2.78
N LEU A 114 -7.84 -6.42 -2.82
CA LEU A 114 -7.12 -5.67 -3.85
C LEU A 114 -7.46 -6.20 -5.25
N ILE A 115 -7.57 -5.27 -6.19
CA ILE A 115 -7.92 -5.54 -7.60
C ILE A 115 -9.34 -6.11 -7.77
N CYS A 116 -10.22 -6.02 -6.77
CA CYS A 116 -11.61 -6.40 -6.98
C CYS A 116 -12.33 -5.38 -7.89
N PRO A 117 -13.36 -5.82 -8.64
CA PRO A 117 -14.24 -4.91 -9.36
C PRO A 117 -14.98 -4.00 -8.38
N CYS A 118 -15.22 -2.78 -8.80
CA CYS A 118 -15.99 -1.83 -8.00
C CYS A 118 -16.80 -0.89 -8.88
N VAL A 119 -17.78 -0.27 -8.26
CA VAL A 119 -18.62 0.75 -8.89
C VAL A 119 -18.56 2.03 -8.08
N LEU A 120 -18.20 3.13 -8.73
CA LEU A 120 -18.20 4.46 -8.13
C LEU A 120 -19.54 5.13 -8.36
N ARG A 121 -20.11 5.74 -7.32
CA ARG A 121 -21.27 6.60 -7.47
C ARG A 121 -20.87 7.95 -8.04
N LYS A 122 -21.77 8.53 -8.83
CA LYS A 122 -21.52 9.74 -9.63
C LYS A 122 -21.25 11.01 -8.80
N ALA A 123 -21.76 11.09 -7.58
CA ALA A 123 -21.78 12.34 -6.80
C ALA A 123 -20.41 12.78 -6.26
N THR A 124 -19.44 11.87 -6.17
CA THR A 124 -18.14 12.13 -5.53
C THR A 124 -16.93 12.05 -6.46
N ALA A 125 -17.12 11.60 -7.68
CA ALA A 125 -16.04 11.61 -8.65
C ALA A 125 -15.91 13.02 -9.25
N HIS A 126 -14.92 13.81 -8.78
CA HIS A 126 -14.41 14.99 -9.47
C HIS A 126 -13.70 14.56 -10.78
N VAL A 127 -14.42 13.83 -11.61
CA VAL A 127 -14.00 13.60 -12.99
C VAL A 127 -14.46 14.83 -13.75
N GLU A 128 -13.52 15.58 -14.32
CA GLU A 128 -13.86 16.62 -15.29
C GLU A 128 -14.67 15.97 -16.41
N THR A 129 -15.98 16.07 -16.30
CA THR A 129 -16.96 15.45 -17.20
C THR A 129 -16.93 16.05 -18.60
N LYS A 130 -16.11 17.07 -18.85
CA LYS A 130 -15.99 17.75 -20.15
C LYS A 130 -15.34 16.94 -21.25
N THR A 131 -14.62 15.85 -20.91
CA THR A 131 -13.84 15.08 -21.93
C THR A 131 -14.49 13.76 -22.33
N LEU A 132 -15.60 13.39 -21.72
CA LEU A 132 -16.23 12.11 -21.99
C LEU A 132 -17.68 12.33 -22.41
N ASN A 133 -18.04 11.91 -23.61
CA ASN A 133 -19.43 11.77 -24.08
C ASN A 133 -20.20 10.73 -23.24
N MET A 134 -20.21 10.89 -21.93
CA MET A 134 -20.75 9.92 -20.96
C MET A 134 -22.16 10.25 -20.48
N GLN A 135 -22.92 11.07 -21.19
CA GLN A 135 -24.28 11.46 -20.78
C GLN A 135 -25.22 10.27 -20.56
N HIS A 136 -25.01 9.15 -21.22
CA HIS A 136 -25.84 7.95 -21.05
C HIS A 136 -25.35 6.96 -19.98
N GLN A 137 -24.06 6.90 -19.66
CA GLN A 137 -23.53 6.05 -18.58
C GLN A 137 -23.64 6.71 -17.20
N ALA A 138 -23.82 8.00 -17.17
CA ALA A 138 -23.85 8.83 -15.97
C ALA A 138 -25.00 8.51 -14.97
N LYS A 139 -25.98 7.73 -15.33
CA LYS A 139 -27.09 7.33 -14.44
C LYS A 139 -26.78 6.11 -13.57
N LYS A 140 -25.77 5.31 -13.91
CA LYS A 140 -25.52 3.99 -13.28
C LYS A 140 -24.19 3.88 -12.49
N GLY A 141 -23.39 4.95 -12.45
CA GLY A 141 -22.04 4.90 -11.85
C GLY A 141 -20.95 4.45 -12.85
N PHE A 142 -19.70 4.56 -12.43
CA PHE A 142 -18.55 4.17 -13.23
C PHE A 142 -17.99 2.83 -12.73
N ARG A 143 -17.79 1.88 -13.63
CA ARG A 143 -17.09 0.64 -13.31
C ARG A 143 -15.59 0.89 -13.22
N GLY A 144 -14.97 0.36 -12.19
CA GLY A 144 -13.54 0.47 -11.95
C GLY A 144 -12.98 -0.76 -11.27
N ILE A 145 -11.69 -0.69 -11.01
CA ILE A 145 -10.94 -1.72 -10.32
C ILE A 145 -10.29 -1.05 -9.09
N PHE A 146 -10.49 -1.61 -7.91
CA PHE A 146 -9.89 -1.11 -6.68
C PHE A 146 -8.38 -1.37 -6.71
N VAL A 147 -7.57 -0.33 -6.59
CA VAL A 147 -6.11 -0.43 -6.67
C VAL A 147 -5.39 0.03 -5.41
N GLY A 148 -6.10 0.45 -4.38
CA GLY A 148 -5.51 0.82 -3.09
C GLY A 148 -6.24 1.92 -2.36
N ILE A 149 -5.59 2.42 -1.31
CA ILE A 149 -6.09 3.49 -0.45
C ILE A 149 -5.06 4.63 -0.49
N PRO A 150 -5.47 5.89 -0.67
CA PRO A 150 -4.54 7.01 -0.71
C PRO A 150 -3.96 7.33 0.67
N GLN A 151 -2.69 7.69 0.75
CA GLN A 151 -2.00 7.97 2.02
C GLN A 151 -2.47 9.27 2.71
N HIS A 152 -2.79 10.32 1.93
CA HIS A 152 -3.01 11.67 2.47
C HIS A 152 -4.45 12.16 2.35
N GLN A 153 -5.35 11.33 1.90
CA GLN A 153 -6.77 11.67 1.78
C GLN A 153 -7.64 10.46 2.10
N LYS A 154 -8.85 10.70 2.56
CA LYS A 154 -9.80 9.62 2.81
C LYS A 154 -10.38 9.12 1.49
N GLY A 155 -10.76 7.85 1.41
CA GLY A 155 -11.37 7.21 0.24
C GLY A 155 -10.53 6.08 -0.31
N TYR A 156 -10.80 5.71 -1.55
CA TYR A 156 -10.23 4.55 -2.22
C TYR A 156 -9.69 4.95 -3.59
N LEU A 157 -8.58 4.37 -3.99
CA LEU A 157 -8.00 4.52 -5.33
C LEU A 157 -8.65 3.52 -6.26
N VAL A 158 -9.22 4.02 -7.34
CA VAL A 158 -9.91 3.20 -8.33
C VAL A 158 -9.34 3.49 -9.72
N TYR A 159 -8.88 2.45 -10.37
CA TYR A 159 -8.49 2.49 -11.77
C TYR A 159 -9.73 2.37 -12.66
N LEU A 160 -9.90 3.32 -13.56
CA LEU A 160 -10.96 3.34 -14.57
C LEU A 160 -10.42 2.85 -15.92
N PRO A 161 -10.74 1.63 -16.36
CA PRO A 161 -10.26 1.11 -17.65
C PRO A 161 -10.68 1.97 -18.84
N SER A 162 -11.88 2.56 -18.78
CA SER A 162 -12.43 3.41 -19.86
C SER A 162 -11.61 4.67 -20.14
N THR A 163 -10.94 5.22 -19.11
CA THR A 163 -10.13 6.45 -19.23
C THR A 163 -8.66 6.21 -19.00
N ARG A 164 -8.28 4.99 -18.57
CA ARG A 164 -6.91 4.61 -18.17
C ARG A 164 -6.34 5.52 -17.07
N LYS A 165 -7.20 6.01 -16.16
CA LYS A 165 -6.82 6.89 -15.05
C LYS A 165 -7.11 6.24 -13.72
N VAL A 166 -6.27 6.53 -12.72
CA VAL A 166 -6.55 6.23 -11.32
C VAL A 166 -7.18 7.48 -10.71
N ILE A 167 -8.30 7.32 -10.04
CA ILE A 167 -9.00 8.39 -9.33
C ILE A 167 -9.24 8.01 -7.88
N SER A 168 -9.40 8.99 -7.01
CA SER A 168 -9.79 8.78 -5.62
C SER A 168 -11.28 9.06 -5.45
N SER A 169 -11.98 8.18 -4.73
CA SER A 169 -13.41 8.33 -4.42
C SER A 169 -13.75 7.73 -3.06
N TYR A 170 -14.73 8.34 -2.38
CA TYR A 170 -15.28 7.80 -1.12
C TYR A 170 -16.40 6.81 -1.34
N ASP A 171 -17.24 7.09 -2.33
CA ASP A 171 -18.48 6.36 -2.55
C ASP A 171 -18.22 5.25 -3.57
N VAL A 172 -17.67 4.15 -3.06
CA VAL A 172 -17.25 2.99 -3.84
C VAL A 172 -17.97 1.75 -3.31
N MET A 173 -18.62 1.02 -4.19
CA MET A 173 -19.21 -0.29 -3.90
C MET A 173 -18.29 -1.37 -4.45
N PHE A 174 -17.83 -2.26 -3.60
CA PHE A 174 -16.90 -3.36 -3.95
C PHE A 174 -17.65 -4.65 -4.24
N ASP A 175 -17.20 -5.37 -5.26
CA ASP A 175 -17.62 -6.75 -5.52
C ASP A 175 -16.46 -7.70 -5.20
N GLU A 176 -16.39 -8.12 -3.94
CA GLU A 176 -15.33 -9.01 -3.43
C GLU A 176 -15.59 -10.50 -3.71
N SER A 177 -16.80 -10.85 -4.18
CA SER A 177 -17.14 -12.22 -4.58
C SER A 177 -16.45 -12.64 -5.88
N PHE A 178 -15.80 -11.69 -6.54
CA PHE A 178 -15.29 -11.82 -7.88
C PHE A 178 -13.90 -12.48 -7.93
N VAL A 179 -13.73 -13.45 -8.83
CA VAL A 179 -12.50 -14.25 -8.95
C VAL A 179 -11.43 -13.63 -9.85
N SER A 180 -11.79 -12.66 -10.73
CA SER A 180 -10.83 -11.94 -11.59
C SER A 180 -11.43 -10.67 -12.17
N ALA A 181 -10.83 -9.53 -11.89
CA ALA A 181 -11.25 -8.23 -12.42
C ALA A 181 -11.00 -8.07 -13.93
N LEU A 182 -10.13 -8.88 -14.51
CA LEU A 182 -9.69 -8.75 -15.92
C LEU A 182 -10.76 -9.18 -16.93
N SER A 183 -11.83 -9.86 -16.51
CA SER A 183 -12.93 -10.22 -17.40
C SER A 183 -13.92 -9.07 -17.67
N TYR A 184 -13.67 -7.86 -17.11
CA TYR A 184 -14.50 -6.66 -17.29
C TYR A 184 -13.86 -5.60 -18.21
N THR A 185 -12.72 -5.89 -18.83
CA THR A 185 -12.06 -4.98 -19.78
C THR A 185 -12.52 -5.22 -21.22
#